data_ce62875dd418c32ec5d5d11025f0d195
#
_entry.id   ce62875dd418c32ec5d5d11025f0d195
#
_cell.length_a   1.000
_cell.length_b   1.000
_cell.length_c   1.000
_cell.angle_alpha   90.00
_cell.angle_beta   90.00
_cell.angle_gamma   90.00
#
_symmetry.space_group_name_H-M   'P 1'
#
loop_
_entity.id
_entity.type
_entity.pdbx_description
1 polymer ?
#
loop_
_entity_poly.entity_id
_entity_poly.type
_entity_poly.pdbx_seq_one_letter_code
_entity_poly.pdbx_strand_id
1 'polypeptide(L)'
;MAEDLKQFEDKLWEAADKLRSDSGLKSTQYSTPLLGLIFLRFASNKYDRFKDEIEAEYQAALGTRNEKTREEIALRKCGFYLPEKSHFDYLLNLSESDDIPRAIKEAMEEIEKHKPELVGSLPKEEYFNLEPPQEDDTVRDYSLSASLLKIINRIPKDLSGDVFGKVYEYFLGKFASSEGKGGGEYYTPTSVVRLMVEMIEPYRGKILDPACGSGGMFVQSADFIEKSNANPELISVHGIEKESETVKLARMNMFLHGLTGEITQANSYYSDPYDSFGKFDFVMANPPFNVDDVTYDKVKDDRRFNTFGIPKNKTKSKSKDAETVPNANYLWINQFATALNETGRAALVMASIATDAGKSEAEIRARLVEDGIVSAMLSLPSNMFFSVTLPATLWFFDKARREDKRVLFINARNTYRQIDRAHREFSPEDIANLACIRHLYQGDTEYYNKLIERYQAEQIRLDGELNAAIADEQEIQKEVKAFQEENPDKQLNRDLKRRSDEAAQLIADLQKQIAYFEGKEQWLVDNFPEGTYRDVIGLCKAASIEEIREQDYSLNPGRYVGVSFDVEDLDDFRESMSDLKAELSALNDKSAELMESIMSNLNQLGI
;
A
#
# COMPACT_ATOMS: atom_id res chain seq x y z
N MET A 1 -7.48 -12.33 15.86
CA MET A 1 -7.64 -12.51 14.39
C MET A 1 -6.61 -11.73 13.58
N ALA A 2 -6.48 -10.40 13.69
CA ALA A 2 -5.48 -9.65 12.91
C ALA A 2 -4.03 -9.97 13.34
N GLU A 3 -3.79 -10.17 14.62
CA GLU A 3 -2.47 -10.53 15.17
C GLU A 3 -2.06 -11.97 14.80
N ASP A 4 -3.02 -12.88 14.76
CA ASP A 4 -2.80 -14.27 14.31
C ASP A 4 -2.45 -14.32 12.81
N LEU A 5 -3.09 -13.48 11.99
CA LEU A 5 -2.79 -13.38 10.55
C LEU A 5 -1.38 -12.86 10.33
N LYS A 6 -0.97 -11.79 11.01
CA LYS A 6 0.37 -11.24 10.90
C LYS A 6 1.45 -12.23 11.33
N GLN A 7 1.26 -12.93 12.45
CA GLN A 7 2.18 -13.99 12.88
C GLN A 7 2.27 -15.14 11.88
N PHE A 8 1.14 -15.45 11.23
CA PHE A 8 1.10 -16.47 10.18
C PHE A 8 1.89 -16.02 8.94
N GLU A 9 1.66 -14.78 8.48
CA GLU A 9 2.36 -14.17 7.35
C GLU A 9 3.87 -14.10 7.59
N ASP A 10 4.30 -13.68 8.77
CA ASP A 10 5.72 -13.62 9.15
C ASP A 10 6.37 -15.03 9.15
N LYS A 11 5.72 -16.04 9.72
CA LYS A 11 6.22 -17.42 9.71
C LYS A 11 6.30 -18.03 8.32
N LEU A 12 5.33 -17.68 7.46
CA LEU A 12 5.31 -18.15 6.08
C LEU A 12 6.46 -17.50 5.29
N TRP A 13 6.67 -16.18 5.50
CA TRP A 13 7.78 -15.44 4.91
C TRP A 13 9.13 -15.98 5.36
N GLU A 14 9.34 -16.19 6.68
CA GLU A 14 10.59 -16.75 7.22
C GLU A 14 10.94 -18.08 6.57
N ALA A 15 9.95 -18.96 6.40
CA ALA A 15 10.15 -20.26 5.76
C ALA A 15 10.52 -20.11 4.26
N ALA A 16 9.88 -19.19 3.55
CA ALA A 16 10.14 -18.92 2.14
C ALA A 16 11.52 -18.27 1.94
N ASP A 17 11.85 -17.24 2.74
CA ASP A 17 13.14 -16.53 2.63
C ASP A 17 14.33 -17.42 3.04
N LYS A 18 14.13 -18.28 4.03
CA LYS A 18 15.14 -19.29 4.39
C LYS A 18 15.41 -20.22 3.22
N LEU A 19 14.38 -20.75 2.56
CA LEU A 19 14.57 -21.65 1.41
C LEU A 19 15.30 -20.93 0.26
N ARG A 20 14.95 -19.67 -0.02
CA ARG A 20 15.64 -18.81 -0.99
C ARG A 20 17.12 -18.66 -0.64
N SER A 21 17.40 -18.33 0.62
CA SER A 21 18.77 -18.11 1.10
C SER A 21 19.61 -19.38 1.02
N ASP A 22 19.05 -20.51 1.43
CA ASP A 22 19.71 -21.82 1.39
C ASP A 22 19.99 -22.28 -0.06
N SER A 23 19.16 -21.85 -1.02
CA SER A 23 19.30 -22.17 -2.47
C SER A 23 20.20 -21.19 -3.21
N GLY A 24 20.66 -20.10 -2.58
CA GLY A 24 21.50 -19.08 -3.21
C GLY A 24 20.80 -18.23 -4.27
N LEU A 25 19.46 -18.24 -4.34
CA LEU A 25 18.69 -17.49 -5.31
C LEU A 25 18.59 -16.01 -4.94
N LYS A 26 18.61 -15.15 -5.98
CA LYS A 26 18.31 -13.73 -5.82
C LYS A 26 16.81 -13.52 -5.60
N SER A 27 16.44 -12.45 -4.89
CA SER A 27 15.05 -12.08 -4.65
C SER A 27 14.23 -12.03 -5.96
N THR A 28 14.76 -11.39 -6.99
CA THR A 28 14.15 -11.27 -8.32
C THR A 28 13.88 -12.59 -9.05
N GLN A 29 14.67 -13.62 -8.77
CA GLN A 29 14.49 -14.95 -9.38
C GLN A 29 13.44 -15.79 -8.64
N TYR A 30 13.17 -15.45 -7.40
CA TYR A 30 12.33 -16.22 -6.49
C TYR A 30 10.93 -15.64 -6.28
N SER A 31 10.79 -14.30 -6.39
CA SER A 31 9.54 -13.59 -6.12
C SER A 31 8.39 -14.04 -7.02
N THR A 32 8.61 -14.04 -8.33
CA THR A 32 7.57 -14.38 -9.32
C THR A 32 7.09 -15.83 -9.19
N PRO A 33 7.97 -16.86 -9.11
CA PRO A 33 7.54 -18.23 -8.84
C PRO A 33 6.75 -18.41 -7.55
N LEU A 34 7.19 -17.78 -6.46
CA LEU A 34 6.51 -17.90 -5.17
C LEU A 34 5.12 -17.28 -5.21
N LEU A 35 5.00 -16.07 -5.75
CA LEU A 35 3.71 -15.39 -5.92
C LEU A 35 2.76 -16.18 -6.84
N GLY A 36 3.30 -16.83 -7.88
CA GLY A 36 2.54 -17.73 -8.74
C GLY A 36 1.99 -18.95 -8.00
N LEU A 37 2.75 -19.54 -7.08
CA LEU A 37 2.26 -20.66 -6.26
C LEU A 37 1.21 -20.23 -5.25
N ILE A 38 1.35 -19.03 -4.64
CA ILE A 38 0.30 -18.45 -3.79
C ILE A 38 -0.99 -18.26 -4.60
N PHE A 39 -0.86 -17.73 -5.83
CA PHE A 39 -1.98 -17.59 -6.76
C PHE A 39 -2.65 -18.94 -7.07
N LEU A 40 -1.86 -19.95 -7.40
CA LEU A 40 -2.38 -21.30 -7.74
C LEU A 40 -3.07 -21.95 -6.54
N ARG A 41 -2.53 -21.75 -5.34
CA ARG A 41 -3.18 -22.20 -4.08
C ARG A 41 -4.54 -21.54 -3.89
N PHE A 42 -4.62 -20.23 -4.11
CA PHE A 42 -5.88 -19.50 -4.07
C PHE A 42 -6.88 -20.02 -5.11
N ALA A 43 -6.45 -20.18 -6.36
CA ALA A 43 -7.30 -20.68 -7.43
C ALA A 43 -7.85 -22.08 -7.09
N SER A 44 -6.99 -22.98 -6.59
CA SER A 44 -7.41 -24.30 -6.14
C SER A 44 -8.42 -24.25 -5.00
N ASN A 45 -8.15 -23.45 -3.96
CA ASN A 45 -9.08 -23.29 -2.83
C ASN A 45 -10.42 -22.67 -3.25
N LYS A 46 -10.41 -21.70 -4.16
CA LYS A 46 -11.63 -21.08 -4.70
C LYS A 46 -12.47 -22.10 -5.48
N TYR A 47 -11.82 -22.91 -6.32
CA TYR A 47 -12.50 -23.98 -7.07
C TYR A 47 -13.08 -25.04 -6.13
N ASP A 48 -12.32 -25.50 -5.14
CA ASP A 48 -12.72 -26.55 -4.19
C ASP A 48 -13.97 -26.18 -3.39
N ARG A 49 -14.23 -24.91 -3.11
CA ARG A 49 -15.48 -24.44 -2.46
C ARG A 49 -16.72 -24.73 -3.28
N PHE A 50 -16.61 -24.78 -4.60
CA PHE A 50 -17.73 -25.02 -5.52
C PHE A 50 -17.71 -26.43 -6.10
N LYS A 51 -16.71 -27.26 -5.80
CA LYS A 51 -16.49 -28.57 -6.40
C LYS A 51 -17.72 -29.48 -6.25
N ASP A 52 -18.24 -29.60 -5.06
CA ASP A 52 -19.41 -30.45 -4.78
C ASP A 52 -20.67 -29.94 -5.49
N GLU A 53 -20.85 -28.63 -5.57
CA GLU A 53 -21.98 -28.03 -6.29
C GLU A 53 -21.83 -28.19 -7.81
N ILE A 54 -20.59 -28.07 -8.33
CA ILE A 54 -20.29 -28.29 -9.75
C ILE A 54 -20.61 -29.73 -10.11
N GLU A 55 -20.18 -30.70 -9.31
CA GLU A 55 -20.43 -32.11 -9.56
C GLU A 55 -21.89 -32.47 -9.43
N ALA A 56 -22.58 -31.97 -8.40
CA ALA A 56 -24.02 -32.20 -8.22
C ALA A 56 -24.84 -31.66 -9.40
N GLU A 57 -24.55 -30.46 -9.89
CA GLU A 57 -25.24 -29.90 -11.06
C GLU A 57 -24.91 -30.66 -12.35
N TYR A 58 -23.64 -31.05 -12.52
CA TYR A 58 -23.23 -31.89 -13.66
C TYR A 58 -24.02 -33.20 -13.69
N GLN A 59 -24.07 -33.92 -12.58
CA GLN A 59 -24.80 -35.18 -12.47
C GLN A 59 -26.32 -35.01 -12.71
N ALA A 60 -26.88 -33.91 -12.22
CA ALA A 60 -28.31 -33.59 -12.43
C ALA A 60 -28.63 -33.24 -13.90
N ALA A 61 -27.68 -32.69 -14.65
CA ALA A 61 -27.84 -32.30 -16.04
C ALA A 61 -27.56 -33.45 -17.02
N LEU A 62 -26.83 -34.47 -16.60
CA LEU A 62 -26.32 -35.56 -17.43
C LEU A 62 -27.50 -36.32 -18.11
N GLY A 63 -27.43 -36.46 -19.44
CA GLY A 63 -28.47 -37.12 -20.23
C GLY A 63 -29.77 -36.34 -20.41
N THR A 64 -29.83 -35.09 -19.96
CA THR A 64 -30.97 -34.19 -20.16
C THR A 64 -30.82 -33.32 -21.39
N ARG A 65 -31.90 -32.65 -21.83
CA ARG A 65 -31.85 -31.67 -22.94
C ARG A 65 -30.96 -30.45 -22.63
N ASN A 66 -30.68 -30.21 -21.34
CA ASN A 66 -29.85 -29.07 -20.85
C ASN A 66 -28.53 -29.58 -20.30
N GLU A 67 -27.97 -30.63 -20.90
CA GLU A 67 -26.64 -31.13 -20.51
C GLU A 67 -25.58 -30.06 -20.65
N LYS A 68 -24.81 -29.90 -19.58
CA LYS A 68 -23.69 -28.96 -19.48
C LYS A 68 -22.42 -29.69 -19.07
N THR A 69 -21.30 -29.22 -19.53
CA THR A 69 -20.01 -29.74 -19.09
C THR A 69 -19.66 -29.24 -17.69
N ARG A 70 -18.76 -29.95 -16.98
CA ARG A 70 -18.18 -29.47 -15.71
C ARG A 70 -17.51 -28.11 -15.88
N GLU A 71 -16.87 -27.88 -17.02
CA GLU A 71 -16.23 -26.63 -17.39
C GLU A 71 -17.25 -25.48 -17.46
N GLU A 72 -18.37 -25.63 -18.18
CA GLU A 72 -19.41 -24.61 -18.28
C GLU A 72 -20.02 -24.26 -16.93
N ILE A 73 -20.23 -25.27 -16.07
CA ILE A 73 -20.76 -25.07 -14.72
C ILE A 73 -19.74 -24.33 -13.85
N ALA A 74 -18.46 -24.73 -13.89
CA ALA A 74 -17.39 -24.12 -13.13
C ALA A 74 -17.16 -22.65 -13.52
N LEU A 75 -17.13 -22.36 -14.84
CA LEU A 75 -17.00 -20.98 -15.34
C LEU A 75 -18.09 -20.07 -14.79
N ARG A 76 -19.34 -20.56 -14.67
CA ARG A 76 -20.46 -19.81 -14.12
C ARG A 76 -20.38 -19.64 -12.60
N LYS A 77 -19.91 -20.68 -11.86
CA LYS A 77 -19.89 -20.68 -10.38
C LYS A 77 -18.69 -19.99 -9.77
N CYS A 78 -17.48 -20.28 -10.28
CA CYS A 78 -16.23 -19.74 -9.73
C CYS A 78 -15.40 -18.91 -10.73
N GLY A 79 -15.85 -18.84 -12.00
CA GLY A 79 -15.28 -18.00 -13.03
C GLY A 79 -14.09 -18.62 -13.80
N PHE A 80 -13.70 -19.87 -13.51
CA PHE A 80 -12.70 -20.64 -14.24
C PHE A 80 -12.92 -22.13 -14.01
N TYR A 81 -12.27 -22.95 -14.85
CA TYR A 81 -12.24 -24.40 -14.70
C TYR A 81 -10.85 -24.86 -14.30
N LEU A 82 -10.76 -25.79 -13.37
CA LEU A 82 -9.49 -26.36 -12.90
C LEU A 82 -9.55 -27.89 -13.04
N PRO A 83 -8.88 -28.47 -14.04
CA PRO A 83 -8.76 -29.91 -14.19
C PRO A 83 -8.08 -30.56 -12.99
N GLU A 84 -8.33 -31.85 -12.75
CA GLU A 84 -7.80 -32.57 -11.58
C GLU A 84 -6.28 -32.44 -11.41
N LYS A 85 -5.52 -32.53 -12.51
CA LYS A 85 -4.06 -32.38 -12.50
C LYS A 85 -3.56 -30.96 -12.21
N SER A 86 -4.45 -29.97 -12.30
CA SER A 86 -4.14 -28.56 -12.01
C SER A 86 -4.49 -28.14 -10.60
N HIS A 87 -5.10 -29.04 -9.80
CA HIS A 87 -5.35 -28.76 -8.39
C HIS A 87 -4.04 -28.73 -7.59
N PHE A 88 -3.95 -27.82 -6.64
CA PHE A 88 -2.76 -27.70 -5.81
C PHE A 88 -2.42 -28.98 -5.04
N ASP A 89 -3.45 -29.71 -4.56
CA ASP A 89 -3.27 -30.98 -3.88
C ASP A 89 -2.68 -32.07 -4.78
N TYR A 90 -2.97 -32.08 -6.09
CA TYR A 90 -2.33 -32.98 -7.04
C TYR A 90 -0.84 -32.66 -7.17
N LEU A 91 -0.51 -31.39 -7.36
CA LEU A 91 0.89 -30.93 -7.48
C LEU A 91 1.70 -31.23 -6.21
N LEU A 92 1.10 -31.06 -5.04
CA LEU A 92 1.72 -31.33 -3.75
C LEU A 92 2.10 -32.81 -3.57
N ASN A 93 1.35 -33.73 -4.19
CA ASN A 93 1.57 -35.17 -4.11
C ASN A 93 2.52 -35.74 -5.16
N LEU A 94 3.06 -34.90 -6.04
CA LEU A 94 4.11 -35.30 -6.98
C LEU A 94 5.41 -35.60 -6.21
N SER A 95 6.15 -36.60 -6.71
CA SER A 95 7.47 -36.93 -6.15
C SER A 95 8.53 -35.95 -6.69
N GLU A 96 9.65 -35.82 -5.98
CA GLU A 96 10.77 -34.97 -6.41
C GLU A 96 11.40 -35.41 -7.74
N SER A 97 11.12 -36.65 -8.19
CA SER A 97 11.51 -37.18 -9.49
C SER A 97 10.51 -36.89 -10.64
N ASP A 98 9.29 -36.41 -10.30
CA ASP A 98 8.30 -36.01 -11.29
C ASP A 98 8.65 -34.61 -11.84
N ASP A 99 8.27 -34.32 -13.07
CA ASP A 99 8.53 -33.01 -13.70
C ASP A 99 7.57 -31.95 -13.11
N ILE A 100 7.85 -31.54 -11.85
CA ILE A 100 7.04 -30.58 -11.09
C ILE A 100 6.93 -29.24 -11.81
N PRO A 101 8.00 -28.61 -12.36
CA PRO A 101 7.90 -27.39 -13.13
C PRO A 101 6.92 -27.50 -14.30
N ARG A 102 6.95 -28.61 -15.04
CA ARG A 102 6.01 -28.85 -16.13
C ARG A 102 4.57 -28.96 -15.63
N ALA A 103 4.33 -29.67 -14.54
CA ALA A 103 3.00 -29.82 -13.98
C ALA A 103 2.43 -28.47 -13.49
N ILE A 104 3.26 -27.61 -12.88
CA ILE A 104 2.89 -26.25 -12.50
C ILE A 104 2.57 -25.42 -13.74
N LYS A 105 3.41 -25.49 -14.79
CA LYS A 105 3.17 -24.79 -16.07
C LYS A 105 1.82 -25.19 -16.68
N GLU A 106 1.54 -26.48 -16.77
CA GLU A 106 0.26 -26.99 -17.31
C GLU A 106 -0.94 -26.51 -16.49
N ALA A 107 -0.81 -26.45 -15.15
CA ALA A 107 -1.84 -25.91 -14.28
C ALA A 107 -2.12 -24.42 -14.53
N MET A 108 -1.07 -23.61 -14.71
CA MET A 108 -1.18 -22.19 -15.05
C MET A 108 -1.80 -21.97 -16.44
N GLU A 109 -1.41 -22.76 -17.43
CA GLU A 109 -1.97 -22.70 -18.79
C GLU A 109 -3.47 -23.02 -18.81
N GLU A 110 -3.93 -23.99 -18.02
CA GLU A 110 -5.36 -24.30 -17.91
C GLU A 110 -6.16 -23.14 -17.30
N ILE A 111 -5.62 -22.41 -16.31
CA ILE A 111 -6.28 -21.23 -15.77
C ILE A 111 -6.37 -20.13 -16.83
N GLU A 112 -5.26 -19.81 -17.51
CA GLU A 112 -5.22 -18.78 -18.54
C GLU A 112 -6.15 -19.06 -19.73
N LYS A 113 -6.36 -20.33 -20.08
CA LYS A 113 -7.25 -20.75 -21.16
C LYS A 113 -8.68 -20.26 -20.96
N HIS A 114 -9.12 -20.15 -19.71
CA HIS A 114 -10.47 -19.72 -19.34
C HIS A 114 -10.54 -18.27 -18.83
N LYS A 115 -9.39 -17.58 -18.77
CA LYS A 115 -9.25 -16.21 -18.24
C LYS A 115 -8.42 -15.34 -19.19
N PRO A 116 -9.05 -14.75 -20.23
CA PRO A 116 -8.35 -13.91 -21.20
C PRO A 116 -7.52 -12.78 -20.56
N GLU A 117 -8.00 -12.22 -19.45
CA GLU A 117 -7.32 -11.17 -18.69
C GLU A 117 -6.00 -11.60 -18.06
N LEU A 118 -5.81 -12.91 -17.84
CA LEU A 118 -4.59 -13.48 -17.27
C LEU A 118 -3.62 -14.02 -18.30
N VAL A 119 -4.01 -14.11 -19.58
CA VAL A 119 -3.17 -14.70 -20.63
C VAL A 119 -1.79 -14.05 -20.67
N GLY A 120 -0.74 -14.86 -20.52
CA GLY A 120 0.65 -14.44 -20.45
C GLY A 120 1.06 -13.80 -19.12
N SER A 121 0.20 -13.82 -18.10
CA SER A 121 0.49 -13.19 -16.82
C SER A 121 0.95 -14.16 -15.74
N LEU A 122 0.53 -15.43 -15.82
CA LEU A 122 0.95 -16.42 -14.84
C LEU A 122 2.38 -16.89 -15.11
N PRO A 123 3.21 -17.08 -14.09
CA PRO A 123 4.56 -17.60 -14.27
C PRO A 123 4.51 -19.06 -14.69
N LYS A 124 5.22 -19.40 -15.77
CA LYS A 124 5.23 -20.72 -16.37
C LYS A 124 6.64 -21.27 -16.59
N GLU A 125 7.52 -20.44 -17.11
CA GLU A 125 8.91 -20.83 -17.40
C GLU A 125 9.84 -20.60 -16.22
N GLU A 126 9.43 -19.77 -15.27
CA GLU A 126 10.22 -19.35 -14.12
C GLU A 126 10.57 -20.54 -13.21
N TYR A 127 9.70 -21.55 -13.14
CA TYR A 127 9.93 -22.75 -12.30
C TYR A 127 11.06 -23.65 -12.83
N PHE A 128 11.30 -23.66 -14.14
CA PHE A 128 12.42 -24.39 -14.73
C PHE A 128 13.79 -23.75 -14.40
N ASN A 129 13.78 -22.46 -14.07
CA ASN A 129 14.98 -21.70 -13.73
C ASN A 129 15.31 -21.72 -12.23
N LEU A 130 14.43 -22.29 -11.40
CA LEU A 130 14.66 -22.41 -9.96
C LEU A 130 15.66 -23.51 -9.62
N GLU A 131 15.62 -24.59 -10.37
CA GLU A 131 16.44 -25.77 -10.09
C GLU A 131 17.88 -25.54 -10.58
N PRO A 132 18.88 -26.00 -9.82
CA PRO A 132 20.27 -25.85 -10.20
C PRO A 132 20.56 -26.63 -11.51
N PRO A 133 21.47 -26.14 -12.38
CA PRO A 133 21.91 -26.88 -13.54
C PRO A 133 22.47 -28.24 -13.12
N GLN A 134 21.97 -29.30 -13.74
CA GLN A 134 22.42 -30.65 -13.44
C GLN A 134 23.56 -31.07 -14.39
N GLU A 135 24.58 -31.74 -13.88
CA GLU A 135 25.71 -32.23 -14.68
C GLU A 135 25.31 -33.41 -15.60
N ASP A 136 24.18 -34.06 -15.29
CA ASP A 136 23.64 -35.19 -16.05
C ASP A 136 22.13 -35.00 -16.33
N ASP A 137 21.76 -34.86 -17.59
CA ASP A 137 20.37 -34.71 -18.05
C ASP A 137 19.46 -35.92 -17.75
N THR A 138 20.03 -37.03 -17.24
CA THR A 138 19.28 -38.24 -16.93
C THR A 138 18.68 -38.29 -15.54
N VAL A 139 19.17 -37.47 -14.60
CA VAL A 139 18.67 -37.39 -13.21
C VAL A 139 18.16 -35.98 -12.95
N ARG A 140 16.84 -35.81 -12.90
CA ARG A 140 16.22 -34.55 -12.56
C ARG A 140 15.84 -34.53 -11.07
N ASP A 141 16.30 -33.50 -10.35
CA ASP A 141 15.96 -33.27 -8.96
C ASP A 141 15.18 -31.93 -8.87
N TYR A 142 13.91 -32.02 -8.55
CA TYR A 142 13.01 -30.89 -8.39
C TYR A 142 12.69 -30.61 -6.90
N SER A 143 13.66 -30.84 -6.04
CA SER A 143 13.52 -30.70 -4.58
C SER A 143 13.15 -29.29 -4.14
N LEU A 144 13.61 -28.27 -4.85
CA LEU A 144 13.28 -26.87 -4.55
C LEU A 144 11.82 -26.56 -4.85
N SER A 145 11.34 -26.93 -6.04
CA SER A 145 9.92 -26.78 -6.44
C SER A 145 9.00 -27.56 -5.49
N ALA A 146 9.35 -28.79 -5.10
CA ALA A 146 8.61 -29.56 -4.12
C ALA A 146 8.59 -28.90 -2.75
N SER A 147 9.70 -28.31 -2.31
CA SER A 147 9.82 -27.61 -1.03
C SER A 147 8.96 -26.35 -1.01
N LEU A 148 8.90 -25.60 -2.10
CA LEU A 148 8.03 -24.44 -2.27
C LEU A 148 6.55 -24.83 -2.16
N LEU A 149 6.12 -25.88 -2.85
CA LEU A 149 4.75 -26.39 -2.73
C LEU A 149 4.40 -26.74 -1.27
N LYS A 150 5.32 -27.40 -0.53
CA LYS A 150 5.15 -27.75 0.89
C LYS A 150 5.04 -26.50 1.78
N ILE A 151 5.79 -25.42 1.50
CA ILE A 151 5.70 -24.16 2.23
C ILE A 151 4.35 -23.50 1.98
N ILE A 152 3.95 -23.36 0.72
CA ILE A 152 2.68 -22.72 0.35
C ILE A 152 1.47 -23.54 0.83
N ASN A 153 1.60 -24.84 0.96
CA ASN A 153 0.54 -25.69 1.53
C ASN A 153 0.22 -25.37 3.01
N ARG A 154 1.08 -24.64 3.72
CA ARG A 154 0.79 -24.15 5.09
C ARG A 154 -0.33 -23.11 5.10
N ILE A 155 -0.64 -22.51 3.97
CA ILE A 155 -1.79 -21.60 3.83
C ILE A 155 -3.08 -22.42 4.01
N PRO A 156 -3.92 -22.13 5.03
CA PRO A 156 -5.14 -22.87 5.30
C PRO A 156 -6.11 -22.87 4.12
N LYS A 157 -6.85 -23.97 3.95
CA LYS A 157 -7.80 -24.14 2.83
C LYS A 157 -9.07 -23.30 2.97
N ASP A 158 -9.45 -22.98 4.19
CA ASP A 158 -10.68 -22.30 4.59
C ASP A 158 -10.55 -20.77 4.64
N LEU A 159 -9.36 -20.22 4.35
CA LEU A 159 -9.18 -18.77 4.30
C LEU A 159 -10.11 -18.13 3.26
N SER A 160 -10.76 -17.03 3.64
CA SER A 160 -11.55 -16.22 2.71
C SER A 160 -10.67 -15.65 1.59
N GLY A 161 -11.29 -15.28 0.46
CA GLY A 161 -10.57 -14.65 -0.65
C GLY A 161 -9.84 -13.38 -0.25
N ASP A 162 -10.45 -12.57 0.63
CA ASP A 162 -9.89 -11.35 1.18
C ASP A 162 -8.59 -11.62 1.98
N VAL A 163 -8.54 -12.67 2.80
CA VAL A 163 -7.33 -13.03 3.54
C VAL A 163 -6.21 -13.51 2.61
N PHE A 164 -6.55 -14.23 1.52
CA PHE A 164 -5.56 -14.61 0.51
C PHE A 164 -4.96 -13.39 -0.19
N GLY A 165 -5.79 -12.41 -0.55
CA GLY A 165 -5.34 -11.14 -1.10
C GLY A 165 -4.33 -10.45 -0.18
N LYS A 166 -4.61 -10.41 1.14
CA LYS A 166 -3.69 -9.84 2.14
C LYS A 166 -2.37 -10.57 2.23
N VAL A 167 -2.39 -11.91 2.21
CA VAL A 167 -1.16 -12.71 2.16
C VAL A 167 -0.35 -12.39 0.89
N TYR A 168 -1.01 -12.30 -0.26
CA TYR A 168 -0.35 -11.96 -1.51
C TYR A 168 0.28 -10.56 -1.47
N GLU A 169 -0.46 -9.55 -1.00
CA GLU A 169 0.05 -8.18 -0.81
C GLU A 169 1.22 -8.12 0.19
N TYR A 170 1.15 -8.89 1.29
CA TYR A 170 2.24 -8.98 2.25
C TYR A 170 3.53 -9.46 1.58
N PHE A 171 3.46 -10.51 0.75
CA PHE A 171 4.63 -11.01 0.03
C PHE A 171 5.12 -10.02 -1.03
N LEU A 172 4.23 -9.35 -1.76
CA LEU A 172 4.60 -8.27 -2.67
C LEU A 172 5.39 -7.17 -1.93
N GLY A 173 4.90 -6.73 -0.78
CA GLY A 173 5.57 -5.72 0.04
C GLY A 173 6.95 -6.17 0.55
N LYS A 174 7.09 -7.42 0.99
CA LYS A 174 8.37 -7.99 1.43
C LYS A 174 9.39 -8.07 0.29
N PHE A 175 8.98 -8.50 -0.91
CA PHE A 175 9.87 -8.54 -2.07
C PHE A 175 10.28 -7.14 -2.50
N ALA A 176 9.35 -6.19 -2.60
CA ALA A 176 9.67 -4.80 -2.91
C ALA A 176 10.68 -4.19 -1.92
N SER A 177 10.56 -4.53 -0.63
CA SER A 177 11.49 -4.07 0.41
C SER A 177 12.88 -4.71 0.29
N SER A 178 12.96 -5.97 -0.17
CA SER A 178 14.21 -6.74 -0.28
C SER A 178 15.03 -6.39 -1.53
N GLU A 179 14.41 -5.91 -2.60
CA GLU A 179 15.07 -5.58 -3.87
C GLU A 179 15.92 -4.31 -3.81
N GLY A 180 15.77 -3.51 -2.77
CA GLY A 180 16.65 -2.38 -2.47
C GLY A 180 16.62 -1.26 -3.51
N LYS A 181 17.49 -0.26 -3.34
CA LYS A 181 17.54 1.04 -4.03
C LYS A 181 17.75 1.03 -5.56
N GLY A 182 17.66 -0.10 -6.25
CA GLY A 182 18.03 -0.21 -7.67
C GLY A 182 16.89 -0.32 -8.68
N GLY A 183 15.71 -0.67 -8.25
CA GLY A 183 14.61 -0.94 -9.18
C GLY A 183 13.48 0.07 -9.06
N GLY A 184 13.57 1.30 -9.31
CA GLY A 184 12.57 2.36 -9.52
C GLY A 184 11.06 2.12 -9.19
N GLU A 185 10.71 0.97 -8.69
CA GLU A 185 9.36 0.55 -8.35
C GLU A 185 9.10 0.85 -6.86
N TYR A 186 8.43 1.97 -6.61
CA TYR A 186 8.07 2.37 -5.26
C TYR A 186 6.78 1.65 -4.83
N TYR A 187 6.93 0.64 -3.96
CA TYR A 187 5.78 0.09 -3.25
C TYR A 187 5.16 1.20 -2.39
N THR A 188 3.90 1.54 -2.69
CA THR A 188 3.17 2.54 -1.90
C THR A 188 2.63 1.89 -0.63
N PRO A 189 2.98 2.40 0.56
CA PRO A 189 2.46 1.84 1.80
C PRO A 189 0.93 1.80 1.82
N THR A 190 0.36 0.67 2.20
CA THR A 190 -1.09 0.45 2.23
C THR A 190 -1.84 1.54 3.01
N SER A 191 -1.26 2.04 4.12
CA SER A 191 -1.89 3.11 4.90
C SER A 191 -1.98 4.44 4.16
N VAL A 192 -1.01 4.76 3.29
CA VAL A 192 -1.05 5.95 2.43
C VAL A 192 -2.12 5.79 1.35
N VAL A 193 -2.17 4.61 0.71
CA VAL A 193 -3.20 4.32 -0.30
C VAL A 193 -4.61 4.42 0.30
N ARG A 194 -4.81 3.83 1.48
CA ARG A 194 -6.09 3.92 2.20
C ARG A 194 -6.49 5.37 2.50
N LEU A 195 -5.55 6.20 2.94
CA LEU A 195 -5.83 7.62 3.14
C LEU A 195 -6.24 8.31 1.83
N MET A 196 -5.56 8.02 0.71
CA MET A 196 -5.93 8.56 -0.60
C MET A 196 -7.35 8.15 -0.98
N VAL A 197 -7.69 6.88 -0.81
CA VAL A 197 -9.02 6.33 -1.11
C VAL A 197 -10.11 6.95 -0.23
N GLU A 198 -9.90 7.05 1.09
CA GLU A 198 -10.82 7.71 2.02
C GLU A 198 -11.03 9.20 1.67
N MET A 199 -9.99 9.85 1.15
CA MET A 199 -10.07 11.26 0.75
C MET A 199 -10.82 11.50 -0.57
N ILE A 200 -10.83 10.54 -1.52
CA ILE A 200 -11.51 10.72 -2.81
C ILE A 200 -12.78 9.88 -2.98
N GLU A 201 -12.99 8.86 -2.14
CA GLU A 201 -14.22 8.06 -2.06
C GLU A 201 -14.67 7.48 -3.41
N PRO A 202 -13.93 6.52 -3.97
CA PRO A 202 -14.22 5.97 -5.30
C PRO A 202 -15.33 4.90 -5.25
N TYR A 203 -16.55 5.28 -4.93
CA TYR A 203 -17.68 4.34 -4.78
C TYR A 203 -18.13 3.68 -6.08
N ARG A 204 -17.96 4.33 -7.23
CA ARG A 204 -18.38 3.83 -8.55
C ARG A 204 -17.74 4.62 -9.68
N GLY A 205 -17.55 3.98 -10.82
CA GLY A 205 -17.06 4.60 -12.04
C GLY A 205 -15.71 4.06 -12.49
N LYS A 206 -15.03 4.80 -13.36
CA LYS A 206 -13.75 4.41 -13.93
C LYS A 206 -12.60 4.98 -13.13
N ILE A 207 -11.69 4.12 -12.71
CA ILE A 207 -10.46 4.49 -12.01
C ILE A 207 -9.28 4.31 -12.96
N LEU A 208 -8.45 5.34 -13.12
CA LEU A 208 -7.18 5.28 -13.84
C LEU A 208 -6.01 5.32 -12.86
N ASP A 209 -5.07 4.41 -13.04
CA ASP A 209 -3.72 4.52 -12.48
C ASP A 209 -2.71 4.46 -13.63
N PRO A 210 -2.10 5.60 -14.01
CA PRO A 210 -1.18 5.66 -15.15
C PRO A 210 0.23 5.15 -14.84
N ALA A 211 0.49 4.67 -13.61
CA ALA A 211 1.74 4.07 -13.15
C ALA A 211 1.43 3.01 -12.09
N CYS A 212 0.59 2.01 -12.45
CA CYS A 212 -0.14 1.20 -11.49
C CYS A 212 0.72 0.22 -10.68
N GLY A 213 1.96 -0.01 -11.07
CA GLY A 213 2.81 -0.99 -10.39
C GLY A 213 2.10 -2.34 -10.28
N SER A 214 2.08 -2.93 -9.10
CA SER A 214 1.38 -4.19 -8.80
C SER A 214 -0.14 -4.07 -8.61
N GLY A 215 -0.74 -2.89 -8.83
CA GLY A 215 -2.20 -2.68 -8.74
C GLY A 215 -2.71 -2.39 -7.33
N GLY A 216 -1.86 -2.05 -6.37
CA GLY A 216 -2.25 -1.83 -4.97
C GLY A 216 -3.29 -0.72 -4.77
N MET A 217 -3.30 0.33 -5.61
CA MET A 217 -4.32 1.38 -5.56
C MET A 217 -5.72 0.83 -5.86
N PHE A 218 -5.84 -0.08 -6.81
CA PHE A 218 -7.12 -0.68 -7.18
C PHE A 218 -7.66 -1.59 -6.09
N VAL A 219 -6.79 -2.40 -5.48
CA VAL A 219 -7.14 -3.30 -4.38
C VAL A 219 -7.69 -2.53 -3.19
N GLN A 220 -7.00 -1.47 -2.76
CA GLN A 220 -7.47 -0.66 -1.63
C GLN A 220 -8.77 0.10 -1.96
N SER A 221 -9.00 0.45 -3.22
CA SER A 221 -10.28 1.03 -3.66
C SER A 221 -11.43 0.02 -3.53
N ALA A 222 -11.20 -1.24 -3.89
CA ALA A 222 -12.19 -2.31 -3.70
C ALA A 222 -12.49 -2.56 -2.22
N ASP A 223 -11.46 -2.69 -1.39
CA ASP A 223 -11.59 -2.84 0.06
C ASP A 223 -12.42 -1.72 0.70
N PHE A 224 -12.24 -0.48 0.24
CA PHE A 224 -13.02 0.67 0.68
C PHE A 224 -14.51 0.52 0.35
N ILE A 225 -14.81 0.11 -0.90
CA ILE A 225 -16.17 -0.08 -1.37
C ILE A 225 -16.87 -1.18 -0.57
N GLU A 226 -16.20 -2.33 -0.36
CA GLU A 226 -16.74 -3.44 0.43
C GLU A 226 -17.06 -3.03 1.87
N LYS A 227 -16.14 -2.31 2.54
CA LYS A 227 -16.36 -1.78 3.89
C LYS A 227 -17.49 -0.77 3.98
N SER A 228 -17.79 -0.08 2.87
CA SER A 228 -18.93 0.84 2.75
C SER A 228 -20.25 0.12 2.41
N ASN A 229 -20.28 -1.23 2.43
CA ASN A 229 -21.40 -2.07 2.00
C ASN A 229 -21.89 -1.77 0.57
N ALA A 230 -21.02 -1.27 -0.30
CA ALA A 230 -21.27 -1.07 -1.72
C ALA A 230 -20.72 -2.26 -2.54
N ASN A 231 -21.12 -2.34 -3.82
CA ASN A 231 -20.67 -3.43 -4.69
C ASN A 231 -19.38 -3.05 -5.43
N PRO A 232 -18.25 -3.76 -5.23
CA PRO A 232 -16.98 -3.51 -5.96
C PRO A 232 -17.09 -3.64 -7.49
N GLU A 233 -18.08 -4.37 -8.01
CA GLU A 233 -18.34 -4.46 -9.45
C GLU A 233 -18.78 -3.12 -10.09
N LEU A 234 -19.09 -2.11 -9.28
CA LEU A 234 -19.44 -0.76 -9.75
C LEU A 234 -18.23 0.05 -10.18
N ILE A 235 -17.00 -0.42 -9.91
CA ILE A 235 -15.78 0.19 -10.42
C ILE A 235 -15.22 -0.60 -11.59
N SER A 236 -14.62 0.13 -12.53
CA SER A 236 -13.82 -0.42 -13.63
C SER A 236 -12.43 0.21 -13.58
N VAL A 237 -11.42 -0.63 -13.37
CA VAL A 237 -10.04 -0.16 -13.21
C VAL A 237 -9.26 -0.21 -14.53
N HIS A 238 -8.42 0.79 -14.75
CA HIS A 238 -7.59 0.94 -15.94
C HIS A 238 -6.17 1.29 -15.50
N GLY A 239 -5.24 0.35 -15.65
CA GLY A 239 -3.85 0.52 -15.25
C GLY A 239 -2.92 0.61 -16.44
N ILE A 240 -1.92 1.47 -16.34
CA ILE A 240 -0.79 1.52 -17.27
C ILE A 240 0.47 1.22 -16.47
N GLU A 241 1.25 0.25 -16.92
CA GLU A 241 2.54 -0.09 -16.33
C GLU A 241 3.57 -0.32 -17.44
N LYS A 242 4.78 0.15 -17.22
CA LYS A 242 5.86 0.08 -18.21
C LYS A 242 6.53 -1.29 -18.22
N GLU A 243 6.76 -1.86 -17.05
CA GLU A 243 7.53 -3.09 -16.89
C GLU A 243 6.64 -4.34 -17.03
N SER A 244 7.01 -5.23 -17.95
CA SER A 244 6.24 -6.44 -18.30
C SER A 244 5.96 -7.34 -17.08
N GLU A 245 6.97 -7.55 -16.23
CA GLU A 245 6.82 -8.43 -15.05
C GLU A 245 5.84 -7.83 -14.04
N THR A 246 5.89 -6.52 -13.85
CA THR A 246 4.98 -5.80 -12.95
C THR A 246 3.54 -5.82 -13.46
N VAL A 247 3.32 -5.76 -14.80
CA VAL A 247 2.00 -5.97 -15.41
C VAL A 247 1.41 -7.34 -15.06
N LYS A 248 2.24 -8.40 -15.09
CA LYS A 248 1.80 -9.75 -14.71
C LYS A 248 1.35 -9.78 -13.25
N LEU A 249 2.13 -9.19 -12.34
CA LEU A 249 1.79 -9.10 -10.92
C LEU A 249 0.49 -8.33 -10.68
N ALA A 250 0.30 -7.20 -11.37
CA ALA A 250 -0.93 -6.41 -11.28
C ALA A 250 -2.17 -7.20 -11.71
N ARG A 251 -2.09 -7.93 -12.82
CA ARG A 251 -3.20 -8.76 -13.31
C ARG A 251 -3.53 -9.92 -12.36
N MET A 252 -2.52 -10.58 -11.79
CA MET A 252 -2.73 -11.59 -10.77
C MET A 252 -3.39 -10.99 -9.51
N ASN A 253 -2.92 -9.84 -9.07
CA ASN A 253 -3.46 -9.14 -7.89
C ASN A 253 -4.93 -8.76 -8.09
N MET A 254 -5.28 -8.18 -9.24
CA MET A 254 -6.68 -7.88 -9.58
C MET A 254 -7.56 -9.13 -9.57
N PHE A 255 -7.09 -10.23 -10.15
CA PHE A 255 -7.84 -11.49 -10.16
C PHE A 255 -8.10 -12.02 -8.75
N LEU A 256 -7.10 -11.98 -7.86
CA LEU A 256 -7.22 -12.43 -6.47
C LEU A 256 -8.28 -11.65 -5.71
N HIS A 257 -8.43 -10.35 -6.00
CA HIS A 257 -9.41 -9.46 -5.37
C HIS A 257 -10.73 -9.34 -6.15
N GLY A 258 -10.90 -10.12 -7.22
CA GLY A 258 -12.14 -10.14 -8.01
C GLY A 258 -12.44 -8.83 -8.75
N LEU A 259 -11.42 -8.02 -9.01
CA LEU A 259 -11.54 -6.74 -9.69
C LEU A 259 -11.68 -6.91 -11.20
N THR A 260 -12.57 -6.12 -11.78
CA THR A 260 -12.75 -6.02 -13.24
C THR A 260 -12.02 -4.81 -13.80
N GLY A 261 -11.35 -4.99 -14.93
CA GLY A 261 -10.65 -3.89 -15.60
C GLY A 261 -9.53 -4.37 -16.50
N GLU A 262 -8.68 -3.44 -16.90
CA GLU A 262 -7.63 -3.68 -17.88
C GLU A 262 -6.30 -3.11 -17.41
N ILE A 263 -5.23 -3.92 -17.50
CA ILE A 263 -3.86 -3.47 -17.28
C ILE A 263 -3.10 -3.56 -18.59
N THR A 264 -2.63 -2.42 -19.11
CA THR A 264 -1.91 -2.32 -20.37
C THR A 264 -0.43 -2.03 -20.15
N GLN A 265 0.43 -2.81 -20.81
CA GLN A 265 1.87 -2.51 -20.82
C GLN A 265 2.14 -1.32 -21.74
N ALA A 266 2.52 -0.18 -21.17
CA ALA A 266 2.88 1.00 -21.94
C ALA A 266 3.69 2.00 -21.09
N ASN A 267 4.40 2.90 -21.79
CA ASN A 267 5.00 4.05 -21.14
C ASN A 267 4.05 5.25 -21.22
N SER A 268 3.49 5.65 -20.08
CA SER A 268 2.45 6.70 -19.98
C SER A 268 2.88 8.08 -20.48
N TYR A 269 4.19 8.36 -20.53
CA TYR A 269 4.67 9.58 -21.16
C TYR A 269 4.44 9.61 -22.68
N TYR A 270 4.48 8.45 -23.35
CA TYR A 270 4.47 8.38 -24.81
C TYR A 270 3.27 7.64 -25.40
N SER A 271 2.45 7.03 -24.56
CA SER A 271 1.28 6.26 -24.98
C SER A 271 0.09 6.53 -24.06
N ASP A 272 -1.09 6.60 -24.66
CA ASP A 272 -2.38 6.73 -23.96
C ASP A 272 -3.36 5.67 -24.48
N PRO A 273 -3.23 4.40 -24.02
CA PRO A 273 -4.04 3.31 -24.53
C PRO A 273 -5.54 3.49 -24.28
N TYR A 274 -5.92 4.35 -23.35
CA TYR A 274 -7.32 4.57 -22.96
C TYR A 274 -7.89 5.90 -23.49
N ASP A 275 -7.10 6.70 -24.22
CA ASP A 275 -7.48 8.07 -24.63
C ASP A 275 -8.07 8.83 -23.42
N SER A 276 -7.24 8.95 -22.39
CA SER A 276 -7.65 9.23 -21.01
C SER A 276 -8.23 10.63 -20.78
N PHE A 277 -7.95 11.59 -21.66
CA PHE A 277 -8.31 12.99 -21.48
C PHE A 277 -9.81 13.19 -21.23
N GLY A 278 -10.18 13.64 -20.01
CA GLY A 278 -11.55 13.97 -19.62
C GLY A 278 -12.48 12.77 -19.44
N LYS A 279 -11.96 11.55 -19.22
CA LYS A 279 -12.79 10.34 -19.24
C LYS A 279 -12.97 9.63 -17.91
N PHE A 280 -12.15 9.90 -16.92
CA PHE A 280 -12.11 9.12 -15.69
C PHE A 280 -12.82 9.82 -14.54
N ASP A 281 -13.56 9.03 -13.76
CA ASP A 281 -14.20 9.48 -12.53
C ASP A 281 -13.16 9.65 -11.42
N PHE A 282 -12.14 8.78 -11.42
CA PHE A 282 -11.05 8.82 -10.46
C PHE A 282 -9.69 8.58 -11.12
N VAL A 283 -8.67 9.27 -10.61
CA VAL A 283 -7.27 9.03 -10.99
C VAL A 283 -6.42 8.92 -9.73
N MET A 284 -5.68 7.84 -9.57
CA MET A 284 -4.88 7.58 -8.37
C MET A 284 -3.55 6.96 -8.78
N ALA A 285 -2.43 7.48 -8.30
CA ALA A 285 -1.14 6.81 -8.44
C ALA A 285 -0.08 7.35 -7.47
N ASN A 286 0.98 6.56 -7.38
CA ASN A 286 2.31 6.96 -6.89
C ASN A 286 3.32 6.81 -8.04
N PRO A 287 3.40 7.77 -8.97
CA PRO A 287 4.29 7.68 -10.12
C PRO A 287 5.76 7.89 -9.71
N PRO A 288 6.73 7.50 -10.56
CA PRO A 288 8.14 7.75 -10.29
C PRO A 288 8.45 9.24 -10.23
N PHE A 289 9.21 9.66 -9.18
CA PHE A 289 9.56 11.06 -8.94
C PHE A 289 10.83 11.47 -9.68
N ASN A 290 10.89 12.75 -10.06
CA ASN A 290 12.09 13.43 -10.54
C ASN A 290 12.73 12.79 -11.79
N VAL A 291 11.92 12.21 -12.66
CA VAL A 291 12.38 11.66 -13.95
C VAL A 291 12.81 12.81 -14.87
N ASP A 292 14.00 12.75 -15.46
CA ASP A 292 14.63 13.83 -16.24
C ASP A 292 14.93 13.48 -17.71
N ASP A 293 14.59 12.26 -18.15
CA ASP A 293 14.89 11.73 -19.48
C ASP A 293 13.70 11.76 -20.46
N VAL A 294 12.58 12.39 -20.09
CA VAL A 294 11.40 12.48 -20.94
C VAL A 294 11.65 13.42 -22.12
N THR A 295 11.56 12.91 -23.35
CA THR A 295 11.81 13.65 -24.59
C THR A 295 10.75 14.74 -24.80
N TYR A 296 11.13 16.00 -24.78
CA TYR A 296 10.24 17.16 -24.91
C TYR A 296 9.41 17.12 -26.20
N ASP A 297 10.04 16.88 -27.36
CA ASP A 297 9.37 16.86 -28.66
C ASP A 297 8.25 15.80 -28.76
N LYS A 298 8.31 14.73 -27.97
CA LYS A 298 7.30 13.68 -27.96
C LYS A 298 6.07 14.01 -27.09
N VAL A 299 6.20 14.96 -26.18
CA VAL A 299 5.13 15.31 -25.21
C VAL A 299 4.56 16.71 -25.40
N LYS A 300 5.25 17.61 -26.12
CA LYS A 300 4.89 19.02 -26.22
C LYS A 300 3.51 19.31 -26.85
N ASP A 301 3.07 18.44 -27.75
CA ASP A 301 1.79 18.58 -28.45
C ASP A 301 0.68 17.70 -27.86
N ASP A 302 0.99 16.90 -26.84
CA ASP A 302 0.02 16.06 -26.16
C ASP A 302 -0.82 16.88 -25.18
N ARG A 303 -2.14 16.88 -25.39
CA ARG A 303 -3.10 17.63 -24.58
C ARG A 303 -3.11 17.21 -23.11
N ARG A 304 -2.70 15.98 -22.79
CA ARG A 304 -2.58 15.51 -21.41
C ARG A 304 -1.58 16.34 -20.62
N PHE A 305 -0.52 16.82 -21.27
CA PHE A 305 0.59 17.53 -20.65
C PHE A 305 0.60 19.03 -20.91
N ASN A 306 0.11 19.50 -22.08
CA ASN A 306 0.26 20.90 -22.46
C ASN A 306 -0.92 21.79 -22.05
N THR A 307 -2.03 21.24 -21.56
CA THR A 307 -3.21 22.01 -21.14
C THR A 307 -2.87 23.08 -20.10
N PHE A 308 -2.10 22.73 -19.06
CA PHE A 308 -1.62 23.70 -18.07
C PHE A 308 -0.17 24.15 -18.35
N GLY A 309 0.48 23.59 -19.36
CA GLY A 309 1.84 23.88 -19.77
C GLY A 309 2.81 22.74 -19.45
N ILE A 310 3.97 22.74 -20.13
CA ILE A 310 5.01 21.72 -19.98
C ILE A 310 6.25 22.35 -19.36
N PRO A 311 6.92 21.67 -18.39
CA PRO A 311 8.20 22.13 -17.86
C PRO A 311 9.23 22.31 -18.98
N LYS A 312 9.91 23.46 -19.01
CA LYS A 312 10.89 23.80 -20.04
C LYS A 312 12.27 23.98 -19.46
N ASN A 313 13.26 23.37 -20.10
CA ASN A 313 14.66 23.67 -19.82
C ASN A 313 15.06 25.00 -20.49
N LYS A 314 15.72 25.88 -19.74
CA LYS A 314 16.36 27.09 -20.32
C LYS A 314 17.75 26.80 -20.91
N THR A 315 18.32 25.65 -20.60
CA THR A 315 19.65 25.23 -21.07
C THR A 315 19.51 24.03 -22.00
N LYS A 316 20.13 24.11 -23.18
CA LYS A 316 20.20 22.97 -24.11
C LYS A 316 20.83 21.78 -23.38
N SER A 317 20.23 20.61 -23.52
CA SER A 317 20.79 19.35 -23.06
C SER A 317 22.25 19.19 -23.51
N LYS A 318 23.09 18.62 -22.67
CA LYS A 318 24.47 18.24 -23.03
C LYS A 318 24.49 17.07 -24.03
N SER A 319 23.40 16.35 -24.19
CA SER A 319 23.19 15.32 -25.21
C SER A 319 22.80 16.00 -26.54
N LYS A 320 23.50 15.68 -27.61
CA LYS A 320 23.36 16.34 -28.92
C LYS A 320 22.06 15.99 -29.66
N ASP A 321 21.23 15.05 -29.18
CA ASP A 321 20.24 14.40 -30.03
C ASP A 321 18.77 14.67 -29.67
N ALA A 322 18.42 15.12 -28.45
CA ALA A 322 17.04 15.50 -28.09
C ALA A 322 16.97 16.42 -26.86
N GLU A 323 16.05 17.39 -26.88
CA GLU A 323 15.69 18.17 -25.70
C GLU A 323 14.80 17.34 -24.78
N THR A 324 15.12 17.30 -23.46
CA THR A 324 14.33 16.60 -22.45
C THR A 324 13.65 17.59 -21.51
N VAL A 325 12.56 17.14 -20.89
CA VAL A 325 11.89 17.85 -19.80
C VAL A 325 12.82 17.83 -18.58
N PRO A 326 13.05 18.97 -17.89
CA PRO A 326 14.00 19.05 -16.76
C PRO A 326 13.59 18.16 -15.58
N ASN A 327 12.30 17.98 -15.38
CA ASN A 327 11.69 17.13 -14.37
C ASN A 327 10.25 16.81 -14.77
N ALA A 328 9.90 15.53 -14.76
CA ALA A 328 8.59 15.06 -15.22
C ALA A 328 7.48 15.11 -14.15
N ASN A 329 7.74 15.57 -12.93
CA ASN A 329 6.72 15.66 -11.88
C ASN A 329 5.45 16.39 -12.36
N TYR A 330 5.62 17.50 -13.07
CA TYR A 330 4.48 18.26 -13.60
C TYR A 330 3.84 17.67 -14.86
N LEU A 331 4.46 16.69 -15.51
CA LEU A 331 3.77 15.89 -16.51
C LEU A 331 2.74 14.98 -15.84
N TRP A 332 3.11 14.33 -14.74
CA TRP A 332 2.17 13.53 -13.94
C TRP A 332 1.03 14.39 -13.38
N ILE A 333 1.36 15.51 -12.73
CA ILE A 333 0.36 16.46 -12.18
C ILE A 333 -0.64 16.88 -13.25
N ASN A 334 -0.17 17.22 -14.46
CA ASN A 334 -1.04 17.57 -15.60
C ASN A 334 -1.91 16.39 -16.04
N GLN A 335 -1.35 15.19 -16.16
CA GLN A 335 -2.09 14.00 -16.57
C GLN A 335 -3.23 13.70 -15.60
N PHE A 336 -2.99 13.82 -14.30
CA PHE A 336 -4.03 13.64 -13.29
C PHE A 336 -5.17 14.66 -13.45
N ALA A 337 -4.83 15.92 -13.58
CA ALA A 337 -5.81 16.99 -13.77
C ALA A 337 -6.62 16.83 -15.07
N THR A 338 -5.95 16.44 -16.16
CA THR A 338 -6.57 16.37 -17.49
C THR A 338 -7.33 15.07 -17.76
N ALA A 339 -6.99 13.97 -17.10
CA ALA A 339 -7.70 12.70 -17.27
C ALA A 339 -9.08 12.69 -16.59
N LEU A 340 -9.30 13.54 -15.59
CA LEU A 340 -10.59 13.64 -14.89
C LEU A 340 -11.71 14.15 -15.80
N ASN A 341 -12.88 13.51 -15.72
CA ASN A 341 -14.13 14.05 -16.25
C ASN A 341 -14.61 15.27 -15.43
N GLU A 342 -15.76 15.86 -15.78
CA GLU A 342 -16.25 17.12 -15.18
C GLU A 342 -16.57 17.03 -13.68
N THR A 343 -16.77 15.85 -13.14
CA THR A 343 -17.05 15.60 -11.71
C THR A 343 -15.99 14.73 -11.03
N GLY A 344 -14.90 14.46 -11.76
CA GLY A 344 -13.87 13.51 -11.33
C GLY A 344 -13.00 14.05 -10.21
N ARG A 345 -12.46 13.12 -9.42
CA ARG A 345 -11.54 13.37 -8.29
C ARG A 345 -10.25 12.58 -8.46
N ALA A 346 -9.14 13.15 -8.01
CA ALA A 346 -7.85 12.46 -8.07
C ALA A 346 -7.06 12.58 -6.77
N ALA A 347 -6.20 11.60 -6.54
CA ALA A 347 -5.21 11.61 -5.47
C ALA A 347 -3.84 11.18 -6.03
N LEU A 348 -2.82 11.99 -5.81
CA LEU A 348 -1.48 11.81 -6.35
C LEU A 348 -0.45 11.89 -5.23
N VAL A 349 0.41 10.88 -5.13
CA VAL A 349 1.64 10.98 -4.31
C VAL A 349 2.70 11.69 -5.13
N MET A 350 3.33 12.72 -4.55
CA MET A 350 4.41 13.45 -5.22
C MET A 350 5.48 13.90 -4.23
N ALA A 351 6.73 13.98 -4.68
CA ALA A 351 7.82 14.55 -3.89
C ALA A 351 7.48 15.99 -3.46
N SER A 352 7.67 16.30 -2.17
CA SER A 352 7.27 17.61 -1.60
C SER A 352 7.95 18.80 -2.30
N ILE A 353 9.10 18.61 -2.94
CA ILE A 353 9.75 19.66 -3.72
C ILE A 353 8.86 20.22 -4.85
N ALA A 354 7.94 19.41 -5.39
CA ALA A 354 7.02 19.86 -6.43
C ALA A 354 6.04 20.95 -5.94
N THR A 355 5.76 21.03 -4.64
CA THR A 355 4.85 22.02 -4.07
C THR A 355 5.37 23.46 -4.14
N ASP A 356 6.71 23.62 -4.22
CA ASP A 356 7.41 24.91 -4.26
C ASP A 356 8.31 25.08 -5.50
N ALA A 357 8.21 24.17 -6.49
CA ALA A 357 9.04 24.21 -7.68
C ALA A 357 8.91 25.56 -8.42
N GLY A 358 10.02 26.10 -8.85
CA GLY A 358 10.10 27.43 -9.47
C GLY A 358 10.01 27.43 -11.01
N LYS A 359 10.19 28.58 -11.64
CA LYS A 359 10.25 28.76 -13.10
C LYS A 359 8.98 28.29 -13.83
N SER A 360 9.11 27.51 -14.91
CA SER A 360 7.98 27.01 -15.70
C SER A 360 7.02 26.12 -14.90
N GLU A 361 7.52 25.42 -13.89
CA GLU A 361 6.70 24.59 -13.00
C GLU A 361 5.82 25.45 -12.10
N ALA A 362 6.32 26.61 -11.62
CA ALA A 362 5.50 27.57 -10.87
C ALA A 362 4.35 28.14 -11.74
N GLU A 363 4.59 28.39 -13.04
CA GLU A 363 3.54 28.85 -13.95
C GLU A 363 2.45 27.80 -14.16
N ILE A 364 2.83 26.51 -14.25
CA ILE A 364 1.86 25.40 -14.37
C ILE A 364 1.05 25.29 -13.09
N ARG A 365 1.69 25.36 -11.94
CA ARG A 365 1.04 25.32 -10.63
C ARG A 365 0.05 26.47 -10.45
N ALA A 366 0.44 27.68 -10.83
CA ALA A 366 -0.45 28.84 -10.81
C ALA A 366 -1.71 28.59 -11.65
N ARG A 367 -1.56 28.05 -12.88
CA ARG A 367 -2.72 27.75 -13.74
C ARG A 367 -3.64 26.70 -13.14
N LEU A 368 -3.10 25.65 -12.51
CA LEU A 368 -3.90 24.61 -11.83
C LEU A 368 -4.70 25.20 -10.65
N VAL A 369 -4.10 26.10 -9.87
CA VAL A 369 -4.76 26.78 -8.75
C VAL A 369 -5.83 27.74 -9.26
N GLU A 370 -5.53 28.57 -10.28
CA GLU A 370 -6.48 29.51 -10.86
C GLU A 370 -7.67 28.80 -11.53
N ASP A 371 -7.45 27.60 -12.07
CA ASP A 371 -8.52 26.74 -12.62
C ASP A 371 -9.42 26.18 -11.48
N GLY A 372 -8.97 26.19 -10.24
CA GLY A 372 -9.71 25.69 -9.07
C GLY A 372 -9.79 24.17 -8.97
N ILE A 373 -8.93 23.45 -9.70
CA ILE A 373 -8.96 21.97 -9.70
C ILE A 373 -8.25 21.36 -8.49
N VAL A 374 -7.27 22.06 -7.89
CA VAL A 374 -6.57 21.61 -6.69
C VAL A 374 -7.49 21.80 -5.49
N SER A 375 -7.93 20.72 -4.84
CA SER A 375 -8.89 20.77 -3.75
C SER A 375 -8.25 20.66 -2.37
N ALA A 376 -7.21 19.81 -2.24
CA ALA A 376 -6.47 19.68 -0.97
C ALA A 376 -5.02 19.28 -1.19
N MET A 377 -4.20 19.58 -0.18
CA MET A 377 -2.78 19.22 -0.10
C MET A 377 -2.49 18.66 1.29
N LEU A 378 -1.85 17.48 1.37
CA LEU A 378 -1.55 16.85 2.66
C LEU A 378 -0.06 16.47 2.75
N SER A 379 0.65 17.02 3.74
CA SER A 379 2.05 16.63 4.02
C SER A 379 2.10 15.30 4.76
N LEU A 380 2.82 14.32 4.23
CA LEU A 380 3.05 13.03 4.87
C LEU A 380 4.15 13.09 5.94
N PRO A 381 4.10 12.21 6.97
CA PRO A 381 5.23 11.97 7.85
C PRO A 381 6.47 11.52 7.07
N SER A 382 7.65 11.79 7.61
CA SER A 382 8.89 11.16 7.11
C SER A 382 8.87 9.66 7.39
N ASN A 383 9.66 8.89 6.64
CA ASN A 383 9.81 7.44 6.83
C ASN A 383 8.51 6.62 6.65
N MET A 384 7.56 7.12 5.86
CA MET A 384 6.38 6.36 5.45
C MET A 384 6.72 5.36 4.33
N PHE A 385 7.72 5.64 3.49
CA PHE A 385 8.11 4.81 2.37
C PHE A 385 9.40 4.02 2.69
N PHE A 386 9.40 2.72 2.40
CA PHE A 386 10.53 1.84 2.68
C PHE A 386 11.80 2.18 1.87
N SER A 387 11.61 2.65 0.64
CA SER A 387 12.70 2.87 -0.32
C SER A 387 13.14 4.33 -0.46
N VAL A 388 12.38 5.28 0.07
CA VAL A 388 12.59 6.72 -0.15
C VAL A 388 12.50 7.50 1.16
N THR A 389 13.57 8.18 1.50
CA THR A 389 13.60 9.12 2.65
C THR A 389 13.10 10.52 2.28
N LEU A 390 12.78 10.77 1.00
CA LEU A 390 12.31 12.08 0.55
C LEU A 390 10.93 12.38 1.12
N PRO A 391 10.70 13.60 1.63
CA PRO A 391 9.38 14.03 2.03
C PRO A 391 8.41 13.97 0.84
N ALA A 392 7.23 13.40 1.06
CA ALA A 392 6.17 13.33 0.06
C ALA A 392 4.94 14.10 0.51
N THR A 393 4.17 14.54 -0.47
CA THR A 393 2.91 15.28 -0.27
C THR A 393 1.84 14.63 -1.14
N LEU A 394 0.64 14.48 -0.60
CA LEU A 394 -0.53 14.07 -1.35
C LEU A 394 -1.19 15.31 -1.98
N TRP A 395 -1.43 15.24 -3.28
CA TRP A 395 -2.18 16.22 -4.05
C TRP A 395 -3.57 15.67 -4.31
N PHE A 396 -4.59 16.46 -4.03
CA PHE A 396 -5.98 16.09 -4.32
C PHE A 396 -6.59 17.08 -5.30
N PHE A 397 -7.30 16.53 -6.31
CA PHE A 397 -8.01 17.28 -7.33
C PHE A 397 -9.50 16.96 -7.24
N ASP A 398 -10.35 17.96 -7.47
CA ASP A 398 -11.80 17.78 -7.51
C ASP A 398 -12.42 18.76 -8.50
N LYS A 399 -12.81 18.24 -9.67
CA LYS A 399 -13.42 19.08 -10.72
C LYS A 399 -14.83 19.52 -10.38
N ALA A 400 -15.57 18.77 -9.55
CA ALA A 400 -16.91 19.16 -9.13
C ALA A 400 -16.91 20.42 -8.25
N ARG A 401 -15.78 20.76 -7.63
CA ARG A 401 -15.64 21.90 -6.69
C ARG A 401 -14.82 23.08 -7.22
N ARG A 402 -14.58 23.16 -8.51
CA ARG A 402 -13.76 24.24 -9.13
C ARG A 402 -14.22 25.65 -8.79
N GLU A 403 -15.50 25.84 -8.52
CA GLU A 403 -16.08 27.13 -8.14
C GLU A 403 -15.61 27.64 -6.77
N ASP A 404 -15.31 26.74 -5.83
CA ASP A 404 -14.87 27.09 -4.46
C ASP A 404 -13.49 27.77 -4.46
N LYS A 405 -12.57 27.33 -5.33
CA LYS A 405 -11.19 27.85 -5.47
C LYS A 405 -10.36 27.94 -4.18
N ARG A 406 -10.85 27.42 -3.04
CA ARG A 406 -10.07 27.28 -1.83
C ARG A 406 -9.34 25.94 -1.83
N VAL A 407 -8.16 25.91 -1.26
CA VAL A 407 -7.37 24.69 -1.10
C VAL A 407 -7.26 24.35 0.39
N LEU A 408 -7.66 23.12 0.72
CA LEU A 408 -7.51 22.59 2.09
C LEU A 408 -6.09 22.07 2.29
N PHE A 409 -5.33 22.73 3.14
CA PHE A 409 -3.99 22.28 3.54
C PHE A 409 -4.06 21.49 4.83
N ILE A 410 -3.45 20.29 4.84
CA ILE A 410 -3.39 19.38 6.01
C ILE A 410 -1.93 19.03 6.27
N ASN A 411 -1.50 19.14 7.51
CA ASN A 411 -0.18 18.73 7.97
C ASN A 411 -0.29 17.46 8.82
N ALA A 412 -0.05 16.30 8.21
CA ALA A 412 -0.08 15.03 8.91
C ALA A 412 1.29 14.55 9.40
N ARG A 413 2.33 15.41 9.38
CA ARG A 413 3.71 15.02 9.71
C ARG A 413 3.86 14.40 11.11
N ASN A 414 3.02 14.82 12.05
CA ASN A 414 3.03 14.33 13.42
C ASN A 414 1.93 13.29 13.72
N THR A 415 1.18 12.89 12.70
CA THR A 415 0.13 11.87 12.81
C THR A 415 0.67 10.56 12.27
N TYR A 416 1.08 9.63 13.12
CA TYR A 416 1.58 8.32 12.70
C TYR A 416 1.70 7.35 13.88
N ARG A 417 1.76 6.07 13.55
CA ARG A 417 2.20 5.00 14.43
C ARG A 417 3.63 4.60 14.05
N GLN A 418 4.54 4.55 15.02
CA GLN A 418 5.90 4.05 14.82
C GLN A 418 5.88 2.52 14.81
N ILE A 419 6.32 1.90 13.71
CA ILE A 419 6.40 0.44 13.57
C ILE A 419 7.75 -0.07 14.05
N ASP A 420 8.81 0.58 13.57
CA ASP A 420 10.19 0.35 13.99
C ASP A 420 11.01 1.65 13.87
N ARG A 421 12.33 1.59 14.09
CA ARG A 421 13.19 2.79 14.04
C ARG A 421 13.17 3.54 12.70
N ALA A 422 12.86 2.84 11.61
CA ALA A 422 12.93 3.37 10.25
C ALA A 422 11.57 3.55 9.59
N HIS A 423 10.49 2.97 10.14
CA HIS A 423 9.19 2.90 9.45
C HIS A 423 8.06 3.44 10.29
N ARG A 424 7.19 4.20 9.63
CA ARG A 424 5.96 4.78 10.15
C ARG A 424 4.78 4.41 9.28
N GLU A 425 3.60 4.35 9.88
CA GLU A 425 2.34 4.16 9.16
C GLU A 425 1.21 4.96 9.79
N PHE A 426 0.12 5.15 9.06
CA PHE A 426 -1.13 5.60 9.65
C PHE A 426 -1.89 4.42 10.25
N SER A 427 -2.42 4.57 11.45
CA SER A 427 -3.45 3.66 11.95
C SER A 427 -4.77 3.87 11.20
N PRO A 428 -5.71 2.91 11.23
CA PRO A 428 -7.05 3.11 10.66
C PRO A 428 -7.77 4.35 11.22
N GLU A 429 -7.55 4.65 12.50
CA GLU A 429 -8.12 5.80 13.21
C GLU A 429 -7.45 7.11 12.77
N ASP A 430 -6.13 7.11 12.52
CA ASP A 430 -5.43 8.26 11.94
C ASP A 430 -5.99 8.61 10.57
N ILE A 431 -6.19 7.59 9.72
CA ILE A 431 -6.78 7.77 8.38
C ILE A 431 -8.17 8.37 8.48
N ALA A 432 -9.03 7.81 9.35
CA ALA A 432 -10.39 8.28 9.53
C ALA A 432 -10.42 9.72 10.08
N ASN A 433 -9.56 10.06 11.04
CA ASN A 433 -9.46 11.39 11.60
C ASN A 433 -8.97 12.42 10.56
N LEU A 434 -7.98 12.07 9.74
CA LEU A 434 -7.49 12.94 8.66
C LEU A 434 -8.55 13.12 7.56
N ALA A 435 -9.26 12.05 7.18
CA ALA A 435 -10.37 12.14 6.23
C ALA A 435 -11.53 12.99 6.78
N CYS A 436 -11.81 12.89 8.08
CA CYS A 436 -12.82 13.68 8.77
C CYS A 436 -12.60 15.20 8.60
N ILE A 437 -11.35 15.68 8.55
CA ILE A 437 -11.04 17.10 8.28
C ILE A 437 -11.66 17.54 6.94
N ARG A 438 -11.51 16.72 5.89
CA ARG A 438 -12.10 17.02 4.57
C ARG A 438 -13.63 17.01 4.63
N HIS A 439 -14.23 16.00 5.28
CA HIS A 439 -15.68 15.90 5.42
C HIS A 439 -16.25 17.12 6.14
N LEU A 440 -15.67 17.53 7.25
CA LEU A 440 -16.07 18.73 7.98
C LEU A 440 -15.89 20.00 7.13
N TYR A 441 -14.78 20.13 6.39
CA TYR A 441 -14.58 21.24 5.46
C TYR A 441 -15.67 21.30 4.37
N GLN A 442 -16.20 20.15 3.95
CA GLN A 442 -17.31 20.06 3.01
C GLN A 442 -18.69 20.23 3.64
N GLY A 443 -18.76 20.37 4.97
CA GLY A 443 -20.02 20.51 5.71
C GLY A 443 -20.69 19.17 6.04
N ASP A 444 -19.98 18.04 5.87
CA ASP A 444 -20.48 16.70 6.21
C ASP A 444 -20.20 16.38 7.68
N THR A 445 -21.11 16.83 8.54
CA THR A 445 -21.07 16.54 9.98
C THR A 445 -21.49 15.10 10.30
N GLU A 446 -22.18 14.42 9.39
CA GLU A 446 -22.63 13.04 9.60
C GLU A 446 -21.44 12.08 9.70
N TYR A 447 -20.39 12.28 8.88
CA TYR A 447 -19.16 11.48 8.97
C TYR A 447 -18.50 11.62 10.36
N TYR A 448 -18.39 12.83 10.87
CA TYR A 448 -17.84 13.09 12.21
C TYR A 448 -18.66 12.38 13.29
N ASN A 449 -19.98 12.51 13.29
CA ASN A 449 -20.84 11.89 14.28
C ASN A 449 -20.72 10.36 14.28
N LYS A 450 -20.73 9.73 13.10
CA LYS A 450 -20.52 8.28 12.95
C LYS A 450 -19.15 7.83 13.47
N LEU A 451 -18.13 8.66 13.27
CA LEU A 451 -16.78 8.36 13.73
C LEU A 451 -16.67 8.40 15.26
N ILE A 452 -17.27 9.41 15.90
CA ILE A 452 -17.38 9.52 17.36
C ILE A 452 -18.16 8.32 17.93
N GLU A 453 -19.34 8.03 17.38
CA GLU A 453 -20.15 6.86 17.78
C GLU A 453 -19.36 5.55 17.69
N ARG A 454 -18.57 5.38 16.63
CA ARG A 454 -17.71 4.20 16.46
C ARG A 454 -16.64 4.09 17.54
N TYR A 455 -15.97 5.20 17.91
CA TYR A 455 -14.97 5.19 18.97
C TYR A 455 -15.59 4.89 20.32
N GLN A 456 -16.73 5.50 20.65
CA GLN A 456 -17.46 5.26 21.89
C GLN A 456 -17.97 3.82 21.99
N ALA A 457 -18.47 3.25 20.88
CA ALA A 457 -18.91 1.86 20.86
C ALA A 457 -17.75 0.90 21.13
N GLU A 458 -16.56 1.19 20.59
CA GLU A 458 -15.37 0.37 20.82
C GLU A 458 -14.84 0.49 22.25
N GLN A 459 -14.88 1.69 22.85
CA GLN A 459 -14.56 1.91 24.26
C GLN A 459 -15.51 1.11 25.18
N ILE A 460 -16.81 1.18 24.94
CA ILE A 460 -17.83 0.41 25.72
C ILE A 460 -17.57 -1.10 25.61
N ARG A 461 -17.23 -1.60 24.40
CA ARG A 461 -16.91 -3.02 24.20
C ARG A 461 -15.66 -3.42 25.01
N LEU A 462 -14.60 -2.62 24.92
CA LEU A 462 -13.34 -2.87 25.63
C LEU A 462 -13.50 -2.76 27.15
N ASP A 463 -14.31 -1.82 27.64
CA ASP A 463 -14.66 -1.70 29.07
C ASP A 463 -15.38 -2.96 29.58
N GLY A 464 -16.27 -3.52 28.77
CA GLY A 464 -16.91 -4.81 29.09
C GLY A 464 -15.91 -5.96 29.21
N GLU A 465 -14.97 -6.05 28.28
CA GLU A 465 -13.90 -7.06 28.30
C GLU A 465 -12.94 -6.82 29.49
N LEU A 466 -12.59 -5.58 29.79
CA LEU A 466 -11.76 -5.22 30.93
C LEU A 466 -12.40 -5.62 32.26
N ASN A 467 -13.69 -5.35 32.43
CA ASN A 467 -14.42 -5.75 33.63
C ASN A 467 -14.47 -7.28 33.81
N ALA A 468 -14.63 -8.04 32.72
CA ALA A 468 -14.56 -9.50 32.75
C ALA A 468 -13.16 -9.98 33.13
N ALA A 469 -12.11 -9.41 32.50
CA ALA A 469 -10.72 -9.78 32.79
C ALA A 469 -10.31 -9.46 34.26
N ILE A 470 -10.79 -8.34 34.80
CA ILE A 470 -10.59 -7.99 36.23
C ILE A 470 -11.27 -9.01 37.15
N ALA A 471 -12.49 -9.47 36.80
CA ALA A 471 -13.18 -10.49 37.59
C ALA A 471 -12.43 -11.82 37.59
N ASP A 472 -11.93 -12.25 36.42
CA ASP A 472 -11.13 -13.47 36.28
C ASP A 472 -9.80 -13.36 37.05
N GLU A 473 -9.14 -12.22 36.97
CA GLU A 473 -7.91 -11.95 37.72
C GLU A 473 -8.14 -12.05 39.24
N GLN A 474 -9.27 -11.49 39.75
CA GLN A 474 -9.63 -11.58 41.16
C GLN A 474 -9.84 -13.03 41.63
N GLU A 475 -10.41 -13.92 40.81
CA GLU A 475 -10.54 -15.34 41.12
C GLU A 475 -9.16 -16.02 41.15
N ILE A 476 -8.29 -15.73 40.17
CA ILE A 476 -6.91 -16.23 40.15
C ILE A 476 -6.13 -15.78 41.42
N GLN A 477 -6.31 -14.51 41.84
CA GLN A 477 -5.66 -13.98 43.04
C GLN A 477 -6.16 -14.66 44.33
N LYS A 478 -7.41 -15.11 44.39
CA LYS A 478 -7.89 -15.95 45.51
C LYS A 478 -7.18 -17.30 45.55
N GLU A 479 -7.01 -17.97 44.37
CA GLU A 479 -6.25 -19.20 44.25
C GLU A 479 -4.77 -19.02 44.68
N VAL A 480 -4.15 -17.91 44.25
CA VAL A 480 -2.79 -17.53 44.62
C VAL A 480 -2.63 -17.39 46.13
N LYS A 481 -3.57 -16.65 46.78
CA LYS A 481 -3.56 -16.47 48.25
C LYS A 481 -3.74 -17.77 48.99
N ALA A 482 -4.71 -18.61 48.59
CA ALA A 482 -4.94 -19.92 49.19
C ALA A 482 -3.70 -20.82 49.09
N PHE A 483 -3.05 -20.84 47.92
CA PHE A 483 -1.81 -21.60 47.73
C PHE A 483 -0.68 -21.11 48.64
N GLN A 484 -0.52 -19.78 48.79
CA GLN A 484 0.51 -19.18 49.65
C GLN A 484 0.26 -19.45 51.13
N GLU A 485 -0.99 -19.44 51.59
CA GLU A 485 -1.39 -19.74 52.96
C GLU A 485 -1.08 -21.21 53.30
N GLU A 486 -1.35 -22.13 52.36
CA GLU A 486 -1.04 -23.56 52.54
C GLU A 486 0.46 -23.89 52.39
N ASN A 487 1.22 -23.08 51.65
CA ASN A 487 2.62 -23.34 51.30
C ASN A 487 3.48 -22.06 51.46
N PRO A 488 3.66 -21.53 52.65
CA PRO A 488 4.28 -20.22 52.87
C PRO A 488 5.74 -20.12 52.39
N ASP A 489 6.46 -21.24 52.33
CA ASP A 489 7.87 -21.26 51.89
C ASP A 489 8.07 -21.72 50.44
N LYS A 490 6.97 -21.96 49.68
CA LYS A 490 7.06 -22.42 48.28
C LYS A 490 6.73 -21.32 47.30
N GLN A 491 7.47 -21.30 46.19
CA GLN A 491 7.09 -20.48 45.06
C GLN A 491 5.80 -21.01 44.43
N LEU A 492 5.02 -20.11 43.81
CA LEU A 492 3.83 -20.47 43.02
C LEU A 492 4.19 -21.58 42.03
N ASN A 493 3.28 -22.52 41.84
CA ASN A 493 3.45 -23.51 40.81
C ASN A 493 3.43 -22.81 39.43
N ARG A 494 4.06 -23.44 38.42
CA ARG A 494 4.28 -22.86 37.12
C ARG A 494 2.97 -22.46 36.42
N ASP A 495 1.91 -23.23 36.57
CA ASP A 495 0.62 -22.98 35.94
C ASP A 495 -0.09 -21.77 36.57
N LEU A 496 -0.16 -21.71 37.89
CA LEU A 496 -0.80 -20.60 38.61
C LEU A 496 -0.08 -19.25 38.36
N LYS A 497 1.27 -19.31 38.32
CA LYS A 497 2.07 -18.13 37.97
C LYS A 497 1.78 -17.68 36.55
N ARG A 498 1.76 -18.59 35.55
CA ARG A 498 1.47 -18.30 34.17
C ARG A 498 0.08 -17.64 34.02
N ARG A 499 -0.96 -18.24 34.65
CA ARG A 499 -2.34 -17.70 34.61
C ARG A 499 -2.42 -16.28 35.22
N SER A 500 -1.71 -16.04 36.32
CA SER A 500 -1.66 -14.73 36.97
C SER A 500 -0.96 -13.69 36.09
N ASP A 501 0.17 -14.05 35.46
CA ASP A 501 0.93 -13.16 34.57
C ASP A 501 0.12 -12.85 33.28
N GLU A 502 -0.55 -13.85 32.71
CA GLU A 502 -1.42 -13.70 31.52
C GLU A 502 -2.63 -12.80 31.81
N ALA A 503 -3.29 -12.94 32.96
CA ALA A 503 -4.42 -12.10 33.36
C ALA A 503 -3.98 -10.62 33.56
N ALA A 504 -2.86 -10.41 34.23
CA ALA A 504 -2.32 -9.06 34.43
C ALA A 504 -1.94 -8.39 33.08
N GLN A 505 -1.33 -9.16 32.17
CA GLN A 505 -0.99 -8.68 30.84
C GLN A 505 -2.24 -8.31 30.03
N LEU A 506 -3.28 -9.16 30.04
CA LEU A 506 -4.53 -8.88 29.34
C LEU A 506 -5.18 -7.59 29.83
N ILE A 507 -5.25 -7.36 31.15
CA ILE A 507 -5.78 -6.12 31.74
C ILE A 507 -4.99 -4.92 31.26
N ALA A 508 -3.64 -4.99 31.30
CA ALA A 508 -2.80 -3.89 30.86
C ALA A 508 -2.98 -3.59 29.36
N ASP A 509 -3.15 -4.62 28.52
CA ASP A 509 -3.35 -4.46 27.08
C ASP A 509 -4.74 -3.86 26.78
N LEU A 510 -5.80 -4.28 27.49
CA LEU A 510 -7.13 -3.69 27.35
C LEU A 510 -7.16 -2.22 27.77
N GLN A 511 -6.51 -1.88 28.88
CA GLN A 511 -6.39 -0.47 29.33
C GLN A 511 -5.67 0.40 28.30
N LYS A 512 -4.60 -0.11 27.66
CA LYS A 512 -3.92 0.61 26.58
C LYS A 512 -4.82 0.82 25.36
N GLN A 513 -5.64 -0.19 25.01
CA GLN A 513 -6.57 -0.08 23.89
C GLN A 513 -7.67 0.96 24.17
N ILE A 514 -8.23 0.97 25.38
CA ILE A 514 -9.21 1.98 25.79
C ILE A 514 -8.61 3.38 25.67
N ALA A 515 -7.45 3.62 26.32
CA ALA A 515 -6.76 4.92 26.27
C ALA A 515 -6.43 5.34 24.82
N TYR A 516 -6.14 4.39 23.95
CA TYR A 516 -5.91 4.67 22.53
C TYR A 516 -7.15 5.23 21.83
N PHE A 517 -8.33 4.60 22.00
CA PHE A 517 -9.57 5.08 21.37
C PHE A 517 -10.06 6.39 22.01
N GLU A 518 -9.93 6.54 23.33
CA GLU A 518 -10.18 7.81 24.03
C GLU A 518 -9.33 8.93 23.44
N GLY A 519 -8.04 8.69 23.24
CA GLY A 519 -7.12 9.66 22.64
C GLY A 519 -7.51 10.05 21.20
N LYS A 520 -8.01 9.08 20.39
CA LYS A 520 -8.46 9.37 19.01
C LYS A 520 -9.75 10.16 18.97
N GLU A 521 -10.70 9.87 19.85
CA GLU A 521 -11.93 10.65 20.03
C GLU A 521 -11.61 12.06 20.51
N GLN A 522 -10.81 12.18 21.57
CA GLN A 522 -10.43 13.46 22.16
C GLN A 522 -9.72 14.37 21.15
N TRP A 523 -8.84 13.79 20.31
CA TRP A 523 -8.19 14.54 19.24
C TRP A 523 -9.20 15.20 18.28
N LEU A 524 -10.29 14.51 17.92
CA LEU A 524 -11.35 15.07 17.08
C LEU A 524 -12.11 16.17 17.79
N VAL A 525 -12.50 15.93 19.05
CA VAL A 525 -13.28 16.89 19.86
C VAL A 525 -12.49 18.16 20.12
N ASP A 526 -11.20 18.07 20.43
CA ASP A 526 -10.34 19.22 20.69
C ASP A 526 -10.12 20.08 19.45
N ASN A 527 -9.90 19.42 18.30
CA ASN A 527 -9.64 20.14 17.05
C ASN A 527 -10.93 20.67 16.40
N PHE A 528 -12.03 19.93 16.48
CA PHE A 528 -13.30 20.23 15.80
C PHE A 528 -14.50 20.11 16.75
N PRO A 529 -14.62 21.00 17.74
CA PRO A 529 -15.74 20.98 18.67
C PRO A 529 -17.08 20.98 17.91
N GLU A 530 -18.03 20.17 18.39
CA GLU A 530 -19.37 20.07 17.80
C GLU A 530 -19.39 19.62 16.33
N GLY A 531 -18.30 19.02 15.84
CA GLY A 531 -18.22 18.57 14.44
C GLY A 531 -18.26 19.71 13.42
N THR A 532 -17.73 20.86 13.78
CA THR A 532 -17.67 22.03 12.89
C THR A 532 -16.24 22.28 12.43
N TYR A 533 -16.06 22.44 11.10
CA TYR A 533 -14.75 22.78 10.54
C TYR A 533 -14.28 24.15 11.04
N ARG A 534 -13.03 24.20 11.41
CA ARG A 534 -12.26 25.43 11.66
C ARG A 534 -10.80 25.23 11.22
N ASP A 535 -10.12 26.31 10.91
CA ASP A 535 -8.68 26.30 10.75
C ASP A 535 -8.03 26.00 12.10
N VAL A 536 -7.10 25.02 12.11
CA VAL A 536 -6.39 24.58 13.32
C VAL A 536 -4.89 24.79 13.11
N ILE A 537 -4.29 25.63 13.93
CA ILE A 537 -2.86 25.96 13.83
C ILE A 537 -2.02 24.66 13.96
N GLY A 538 -1.08 24.48 13.04
CA GLY A 538 -0.22 23.31 12.97
C GLY A 538 -0.85 22.06 12.32
N LEU A 539 -2.19 22.03 12.14
CA LEU A 539 -2.91 20.87 11.61
C LEU A 539 -3.54 21.13 10.23
N CYS A 540 -4.46 22.09 10.12
CA CYS A 540 -5.16 22.32 8.85
C CYS A 540 -5.59 23.78 8.66
N LYS A 541 -5.69 24.18 7.38
CA LYS A 541 -6.22 25.49 6.95
C LYS A 541 -6.83 25.42 5.56
N ALA A 542 -8.00 26.02 5.39
CA ALA A 542 -8.62 26.25 4.09
C ALA A 542 -8.23 27.63 3.54
N ALA A 543 -7.15 27.69 2.78
CA ALA A 543 -6.65 28.95 2.24
C ALA A 543 -7.43 29.40 1.00
N SER A 544 -7.71 30.70 0.91
CA SER A 544 -8.29 31.33 -0.27
C SER A 544 -7.28 31.45 -1.40
N ILE A 545 -7.77 31.70 -2.61
CA ILE A 545 -6.89 31.88 -3.77
C ILE A 545 -6.00 33.13 -3.60
N GLU A 546 -6.48 34.16 -2.92
CA GLU A 546 -5.72 35.39 -2.61
C GLU A 546 -4.52 35.07 -1.71
N GLU A 547 -4.74 34.31 -0.64
CA GLU A 547 -3.66 33.86 0.24
C GLU A 547 -2.64 32.99 -0.50
N ILE A 548 -3.09 32.15 -1.45
CA ILE A 548 -2.19 31.30 -2.26
C ILE A 548 -1.37 32.15 -3.24
N ARG A 549 -1.97 33.20 -3.85
CA ARG A 549 -1.25 34.16 -4.68
C ARG A 549 -0.16 34.92 -3.91
N GLU A 550 -0.46 35.34 -2.67
CA GLU A 550 0.50 36.01 -1.78
C GLU A 550 1.71 35.11 -1.42
N GLN A 551 1.53 33.78 -1.50
CA GLN A 551 2.59 32.80 -1.29
C GLN A 551 3.21 32.29 -2.62
N ASP A 552 3.16 33.08 -3.70
CA ASP A 552 3.70 32.72 -5.03
C ASP A 552 3.17 31.36 -5.53
N TYR A 553 1.90 31.09 -5.28
CA TYR A 553 1.24 29.81 -5.59
C TYR A 553 1.94 28.58 -4.98
N SER A 554 2.67 28.72 -3.90
CA SER A 554 3.16 27.56 -3.13
C SER A 554 1.99 26.68 -2.72
N LEU A 555 2.15 25.36 -2.82
CA LEU A 555 1.18 24.38 -2.34
C LEU A 555 1.75 23.55 -1.17
N ASN A 556 2.78 24.07 -0.49
CA ASN A 556 3.35 23.44 0.69
C ASN A 556 2.47 23.71 1.92
N PRO A 557 1.83 22.67 2.51
CA PRO A 557 0.95 22.84 3.67
C PRO A 557 1.59 23.62 4.82
N GLY A 558 2.90 23.42 5.05
CA GLY A 558 3.62 24.11 6.13
C GLY A 558 3.62 25.63 6.06
N ARG A 559 3.35 26.23 4.88
CA ARG A 559 3.26 27.69 4.73
C ARG A 559 1.92 28.26 5.21
N TYR A 560 0.90 27.41 5.31
CA TYR A 560 -0.49 27.85 5.58
C TYR A 560 -0.95 27.49 6.97
N VAL A 561 -0.62 26.28 7.46
CA VAL A 561 -1.15 25.79 8.74
C VAL A 561 -0.51 26.43 9.98
N GLY A 562 0.63 27.10 9.80
CA GLY A 562 1.38 27.67 10.94
C GLY A 562 2.12 26.60 11.75
N VAL A 563 2.67 27.02 12.88
CA VAL A 563 3.37 26.16 13.83
C VAL A 563 2.69 26.28 15.18
N SER A 564 2.22 25.18 15.75
CA SER A 564 1.80 25.10 17.14
C SER A 564 3.04 24.84 17.99
N PHE A 565 3.25 25.67 19.00
CA PHE A 565 4.24 25.42 20.03
C PHE A 565 3.49 25.00 21.30
N ASP A 566 3.56 23.74 21.67
CA ASP A 566 3.18 23.33 23.03
C ASP A 566 4.26 23.80 23.99
N VAL A 567 3.82 24.51 25.04
CA VAL A 567 4.74 25.10 25.99
C VAL A 567 5.50 24.04 26.80
N GLU A 568 4.98 22.84 26.86
CA GLU A 568 5.64 21.67 27.48
C GLU A 568 6.80 21.14 26.65
N ASP A 569 6.78 21.27 25.30
CA ASP A 569 7.85 20.86 24.40
C ASP A 569 9.07 21.81 24.35
N LEU A 570 9.00 22.98 24.97
CA LEU A 570 10.11 23.95 24.92
C LEU A 570 11.36 23.47 25.65
N ASP A 571 11.22 22.69 26.69
CA ASP A 571 12.36 22.16 27.44
C ASP A 571 12.96 20.93 26.71
N ASP A 572 12.12 20.04 26.21
CA ASP A 572 12.51 18.95 25.31
C ASP A 572 13.13 19.47 24.00
N PHE A 573 12.58 20.55 23.43
CA PHE A 573 13.16 21.21 22.26
C PHE A 573 14.54 21.82 22.57
N ARG A 574 14.71 22.46 23.72
CA ARG A 574 16.02 23.03 24.13
C ARG A 574 17.06 21.94 24.38
N GLU A 575 16.66 20.82 25.00
CA GLU A 575 17.52 19.67 25.23
C GLU A 575 17.92 19.03 23.88
N SER A 576 16.96 18.75 23.01
CA SER A 576 17.20 18.22 21.66
C SER A 576 18.07 19.15 20.81
N MET A 577 17.88 20.46 20.88
CA MET A 577 18.72 21.45 20.19
C MET A 577 20.13 21.52 20.77
N SER A 578 20.26 21.32 22.07
CA SER A 578 21.58 21.23 22.72
C SER A 578 22.35 20.00 22.26
N ASP A 579 21.67 18.85 22.18
CA ASP A 579 22.24 17.58 21.74
C ASP A 579 22.63 17.62 20.24
N LEU A 580 21.74 18.14 19.39
CA LEU A 580 22.04 18.35 17.96
C LEU A 580 23.20 19.30 17.73
N LYS A 581 23.32 20.34 18.55
CA LYS A 581 24.46 21.28 18.51
C LYS A 581 25.76 20.60 18.91
N ALA A 582 25.73 19.75 19.93
CA ALA A 582 26.89 18.97 20.38
C ALA A 582 27.31 17.94 19.29
N GLU A 583 26.33 17.24 18.70
CA GLU A 583 26.58 16.30 17.60
C GLU A 583 27.14 16.98 16.35
N LEU A 584 26.59 18.13 15.97
CA LEU A 584 27.10 18.93 14.86
C LEU A 584 28.55 19.38 15.09
N SER A 585 28.87 19.79 16.33
CA SER A 585 30.26 20.16 16.69
C SER A 585 31.20 18.95 16.56
N ALA A 586 30.80 17.79 17.09
CA ALA A 586 31.60 16.57 17.04
C ALA A 586 31.79 16.07 15.59
N LEU A 587 30.76 16.17 14.74
CA LEU A 587 30.83 15.84 13.31
C LEU A 587 31.76 16.80 12.56
N ASN A 588 31.75 18.08 12.89
CA ASN A 588 32.65 19.08 12.30
C ASN A 588 34.11 18.82 12.68
N ASP A 589 34.39 18.50 13.93
CA ASP A 589 35.72 18.14 14.41
C ASP A 589 36.26 16.89 13.72
N LYS A 590 35.39 15.85 13.60
CA LYS A 590 35.71 14.62 12.86
C LYS A 590 35.93 14.86 11.37
N SER A 591 35.22 15.79 10.77
CA SER A 591 35.42 16.22 9.37
C SER A 591 36.76 16.89 9.19
N ALA A 592 37.20 17.74 10.13
CA ALA A 592 38.49 18.38 10.12
C ALA A 592 39.64 17.35 10.25
N GLU A 593 39.53 16.39 11.17
CA GLU A 593 40.51 15.29 11.33
C GLU A 593 40.63 14.43 10.05
N LEU A 594 39.50 14.09 9.43
CA LEU A 594 39.48 13.34 8.17
C LEU A 594 40.10 14.11 7.03
N MET A 595 39.85 15.42 6.96
CA MET A 595 40.49 16.30 5.95
C MET A 595 42.01 16.36 6.13
N GLU A 596 42.46 16.50 7.37
CA GLU A 596 43.92 16.50 7.69
C GLU A 596 44.55 15.14 7.33
N SER A 597 43.88 14.03 7.62
CA SER A 597 44.33 12.70 7.23
C SER A 597 44.41 12.52 5.71
N ILE A 598 43.38 12.99 4.97
CA ILE A 598 43.37 12.98 3.50
C ILE A 598 44.56 13.81 2.94
N MET A 599 44.75 15.03 3.45
CA MET A 599 45.85 15.89 3.01
C MET A 599 47.22 15.28 3.32
N SER A 600 47.38 14.64 4.50
CA SER A 600 48.58 13.89 4.85
C SER A 600 48.85 12.74 3.87
N ASN A 601 47.85 11.97 3.52
CA ASN A 601 47.97 10.86 2.57
C ASN A 601 48.28 11.34 1.14
N LEU A 602 47.65 12.42 0.69
CA LEU A 602 47.96 13.04 -0.61
C LEU A 602 49.40 13.55 -0.67
N ASN A 603 49.88 14.20 0.38
CA ASN A 603 51.27 14.64 0.48
C ASN A 603 52.26 13.45 0.45
N GLN A 604 51.93 12.30 1.07
CA GLN A 604 52.77 11.09 0.99
C GLN A 604 52.78 10.47 -0.41
N LEU A 605 51.72 10.66 -1.19
CA LEU A 605 51.65 10.23 -2.59
C LEU A 605 52.32 11.20 -3.56
N GLY A 606 52.82 12.35 -3.08
CA GLY A 606 53.52 13.36 -3.90
C GLY A 606 52.58 14.18 -4.78
N ILE A 607 51.31 14.29 -4.36
CA ILE A 607 50.26 15.08 -5.04
C ILE A 607 50.02 16.37 -4.27
#